data_32822e17b907059f38ae3b3e8fde0d91
#
_entry.id   32822e17b907059f38ae3b3e8fde0d91
#
_cell.length_a   1.000
_cell.length_b   1.000
_cell.length_c   1.000
_cell.angle_alpha   90.00
_cell.angle_beta   90.00
_cell.angle_gamma   90.00
#
_symmetry.space_group_name_H-M   'P 1'
#
loop_
_entity.id
_entity.type
_entity.pdbx_description
1 polymer ?
#
loop_
_entity_poly.entity_id
_entity_poly.type
_entity_poly.pdbx_seq_one_letter_code
_entity_poly.pdbx_strand_id
1 'polypeptide(L)'
;MIFAKTPLRIPFGGGLTDLKKYSERFGGVTVSVTIDKYIYVGLKTNIDGYINLKYMDVHEKVSKIDDVRHDLIRECLRLMKLDQIPVDIYIMADLNSESGLGGSGALTVSLLHAMHRYKGEEPTQQQLLEEASYIEVDVLDSASGYHDPSICALGGLKLIEYNDGGIRGREIEIPDIQKEVFQSRLLFFYSGKHFKSKPSLDLLNTQMDSALETMHQIKQVAYDIERALLEGNLREVGRLIQEQQLLKQQLPGHFYDDYVGGLIERINKLGGYAQLPGGKIGAFVLVYCHEDQQNKIRSQLADLQEVKINFSSCGSRSSAL
;
A
#
# COMPACT_ATOMS: atom_id res chain seq x y z
N MET A 1 -8.19 -25.90 6.74
CA MET A 1 -8.37 -24.63 6.03
C MET A 1 -7.03 -23.90 6.05
N ILE A 2 -6.62 -23.30 4.95
CA ILE A 2 -5.45 -22.40 4.93
C ILE A 2 -5.93 -20.99 5.24
N PHE A 3 -5.15 -20.28 6.04
CA PHE A 3 -5.42 -18.91 6.38
C PHE A 3 -4.15 -18.08 6.12
N ALA A 4 -4.28 -17.02 5.35
CA ALA A 4 -3.19 -16.07 5.11
C ALA A 4 -3.62 -14.67 5.57
N LYS A 5 -2.66 -13.89 6.09
CA LYS A 5 -2.84 -12.48 6.41
C LYS A 5 -1.67 -11.65 5.89
N THR A 6 -1.99 -10.54 5.26
CA THR A 6 -1.00 -9.64 4.68
C THR A 6 -1.24 -8.22 5.19
N PRO A 7 -0.21 -7.54 5.71
CA PRO A 7 -0.35 -6.20 6.28
C PRO A 7 -0.60 -5.16 5.19
N LEU A 8 -1.36 -4.13 5.54
CA LEU A 8 -1.43 -2.88 4.80
C LEU A 8 -0.18 -2.04 5.04
N ARG A 9 -0.02 -0.94 4.29
CA ARG A 9 1.19 -0.12 4.32
C ARG A 9 0.88 1.38 4.37
N ILE A 10 1.82 2.16 4.93
CA ILE A 10 1.88 3.61 4.84
C ILE A 10 3.14 4.02 4.07
N PRO A 11 3.03 4.80 2.97
CA PRO A 11 4.18 5.36 2.29
C PRO A 11 4.62 6.66 2.98
N PHE A 12 5.92 6.88 3.09
CA PHE A 12 6.49 8.14 3.58
C PHE A 12 7.07 8.99 2.45
N GLY A 13 7.71 8.36 1.46
CA GLY A 13 8.31 9.07 0.33
C GLY A 13 8.50 8.19 -0.90
N GLY A 14 8.76 8.83 -2.04
CA GLY A 14 9.03 8.16 -3.31
C GLY A 14 7.81 7.62 -4.05
N GLY A 15 6.62 7.65 -3.44
CA GLY A 15 5.41 7.10 -4.05
C GLY A 15 5.15 7.68 -5.44
N LEU A 16 4.62 6.86 -6.35
CA LEU A 16 4.44 7.06 -7.79
C LEU A 16 5.69 6.82 -8.65
N THR A 17 6.91 6.82 -8.09
CA THR A 17 8.13 6.48 -8.87
C THR A 17 8.24 4.99 -9.16
N ASP A 18 7.44 4.17 -8.51
CA ASP A 18 7.25 2.74 -8.74
C ASP A 18 6.37 2.41 -9.96
N LEU A 19 5.74 3.43 -10.58
CA LEU A 19 4.98 3.26 -11.82
C LEU A 19 5.89 2.74 -12.95
N LYS A 20 5.44 1.69 -13.66
CA LYS A 20 6.22 0.97 -14.68
C LYS A 20 6.90 1.92 -15.66
N LYS A 21 6.17 2.90 -16.23
CA LYS A 21 6.72 3.86 -17.19
C LYS A 21 7.87 4.71 -16.66
N TYR A 22 7.89 4.98 -15.36
CA TYR A 22 8.98 5.74 -14.74
C TYR A 22 10.11 4.81 -14.28
N SER A 23 9.76 3.75 -13.55
CA SER A 23 10.75 2.88 -12.91
C SER A 23 11.65 2.13 -13.90
N GLU A 24 11.12 1.69 -15.05
CA GLU A 24 11.90 1.04 -16.11
C GLU A 24 12.91 1.99 -16.78
N ARG A 25 12.59 3.29 -16.86
CA ARG A 25 13.44 4.29 -17.53
C ARG A 25 14.48 4.92 -16.59
N PHE A 26 14.10 5.17 -15.36
CA PHE A 26 14.88 6.02 -14.44
C PHE A 26 15.17 5.34 -13.09
N GLY A 27 14.65 4.15 -12.89
CA GLY A 27 14.60 3.50 -11.58
C GLY A 27 13.65 4.24 -10.63
N GLY A 28 12.81 3.51 -9.91
CA GLY A 28 11.93 4.05 -8.87
C GLY A 28 12.46 3.74 -7.48
N VAL A 29 11.98 4.44 -6.47
CA VAL A 29 12.28 4.15 -5.07
C VAL A 29 11.14 4.58 -4.17
N THR A 30 10.84 3.79 -3.14
CA THR A 30 9.84 4.14 -2.12
C THR A 30 10.39 3.87 -0.72
N VAL A 31 9.99 4.71 0.25
CA VAL A 31 10.14 4.45 1.69
C VAL A 31 8.77 4.26 2.29
N SER A 32 8.56 3.10 2.91
CA SER A 32 7.27 2.71 3.46
C SER A 32 7.41 1.81 4.67
N VAL A 33 6.33 1.71 5.45
CA VAL A 33 6.22 0.78 6.57
C VAL A 33 4.92 -0.01 6.47
N THR A 34 4.95 -1.28 6.84
CA THR A 34 3.73 -2.06 7.06
C THR A 34 3.13 -1.77 8.43
N ILE A 35 1.81 -1.90 8.54
CA ILE A 35 1.04 -1.59 9.76
C ILE A 35 0.19 -2.78 10.23
N ASP A 36 -0.28 -2.71 11.47
CA ASP A 36 -1.14 -3.71 12.12
C ASP A 36 -2.61 -3.71 11.63
N LYS A 37 -2.79 -3.43 10.37
CA LYS A 37 -4.06 -3.58 9.65
C LYS A 37 -3.83 -4.50 8.47
N TYR A 38 -4.72 -5.47 8.28
CA TYR A 38 -4.47 -6.61 7.42
C TYR A 38 -5.61 -6.87 6.43
N ILE A 39 -5.24 -7.54 5.34
CA ILE A 39 -6.15 -8.31 4.51
C ILE A 39 -5.98 -9.78 4.91
N TYR A 40 -7.11 -10.48 5.04
CA TYR A 40 -7.16 -11.88 5.42
C TYR A 40 -7.80 -12.70 4.31
N VAL A 41 -7.20 -13.85 3.99
CA VAL A 41 -7.73 -14.81 3.03
C VAL A 41 -7.81 -16.19 3.69
N GLY A 42 -9.02 -16.74 3.75
CA GLY A 42 -9.26 -18.12 4.11
C GLY A 42 -9.52 -18.96 2.86
N LEU A 43 -8.84 -20.10 2.69
CA LEU A 43 -9.00 -20.99 1.56
C LEU A 43 -9.15 -22.42 2.03
N LYS A 44 -10.14 -23.13 1.49
CA LYS A 44 -10.34 -24.57 1.73
C LYS A 44 -10.93 -25.27 0.52
N THR A 45 -10.74 -26.58 0.41
CA THR A 45 -11.47 -27.43 -0.53
C THR A 45 -12.95 -27.50 -0.15
N ASN A 46 -13.82 -27.62 -1.13
CA ASN A 46 -15.23 -27.97 -0.93
C ASN A 46 -15.60 -29.25 -1.72
N ILE A 47 -16.80 -29.74 -1.52
CA ILE A 47 -17.33 -30.97 -2.15
C ILE A 47 -18.42 -30.70 -3.19
N ASP A 48 -18.81 -29.43 -3.37
CA ASP A 48 -19.93 -29.09 -4.24
C ASP A 48 -19.51 -28.78 -5.69
N GLY A 49 -18.23 -28.88 -5.98
CA GLY A 49 -17.68 -28.79 -7.34
C GLY A 49 -17.56 -27.37 -7.91
N TYR A 50 -17.72 -26.35 -7.09
CA TYR A 50 -17.70 -24.94 -7.52
C TYR A 50 -16.55 -24.17 -6.88
N ILE A 51 -16.20 -23.03 -7.49
CA ILE A 51 -15.42 -21.99 -6.85
C ILE A 51 -16.41 -21.06 -6.15
N ASN A 52 -16.35 -21.01 -4.82
CA ASN A 52 -17.19 -20.14 -4.01
C ASN A 52 -16.33 -18.99 -3.45
N LEU A 53 -16.73 -17.76 -3.70
CA LEU A 53 -16.03 -16.56 -3.26
C LEU A 53 -16.93 -15.75 -2.33
N LYS A 54 -16.40 -15.32 -1.19
CA LYS A 54 -17.06 -14.39 -0.27
C LYS A 54 -16.12 -13.25 0.09
N TYR A 55 -16.48 -12.05 -0.32
CA TYR A 55 -15.73 -10.83 -0.04
C TYR A 55 -16.71 -9.65 0.06
N MET A 56 -16.52 -8.80 1.08
CA MET A 56 -17.47 -7.73 1.41
C MET A 56 -18.92 -8.30 1.44
N ASP A 57 -19.84 -7.67 0.70
CA ASP A 57 -21.24 -8.10 0.58
C ASP A 57 -21.48 -9.00 -0.66
N VAL A 58 -20.40 -9.44 -1.32
CA VAL A 58 -20.47 -10.25 -2.54
C VAL A 58 -20.30 -11.73 -2.22
N HIS A 59 -21.19 -12.54 -2.79
CA HIS A 59 -21.08 -14.00 -2.82
C HIS A 59 -21.17 -14.45 -4.28
N GLU A 60 -20.07 -15.03 -4.78
CA GLU A 60 -20.01 -15.64 -6.11
C GLU A 60 -19.92 -17.16 -5.99
N LYS A 61 -20.64 -17.88 -6.86
CA LYS A 61 -20.52 -19.32 -7.03
C LYS A 61 -20.42 -19.59 -8.51
N VAL A 62 -19.25 -20.04 -8.97
CA VAL A 62 -18.94 -20.23 -10.39
C VAL A 62 -18.33 -21.60 -10.64
N SER A 63 -18.51 -22.14 -11.84
CA SER A 63 -17.95 -23.43 -12.25
C SER A 63 -16.62 -23.31 -12.99
N LYS A 64 -16.28 -22.11 -13.46
CA LYS A 64 -15.05 -21.82 -14.22
C LYS A 64 -14.39 -20.57 -13.70
N ILE A 65 -13.06 -20.52 -13.76
CA ILE A 65 -12.27 -19.34 -13.37
C ILE A 65 -12.68 -18.12 -14.21
N ASP A 66 -12.96 -18.30 -15.50
CA ASP A 66 -13.33 -17.20 -16.39
C ASP A 66 -14.61 -16.48 -15.99
N ASP A 67 -15.49 -17.12 -15.21
CA ASP A 67 -16.73 -16.54 -14.72
C ASP A 67 -16.52 -15.73 -13.41
N VAL A 68 -15.32 -15.75 -12.80
CA VAL A 68 -14.97 -14.98 -11.62
C VAL A 68 -14.92 -13.51 -11.98
N ARG A 69 -15.73 -12.68 -11.32
CA ARG A 69 -15.86 -11.24 -11.64
C ARG A 69 -14.68 -10.41 -11.13
N HIS A 70 -14.13 -10.79 -10.00
CA HIS A 70 -13.02 -10.05 -9.38
C HIS A 70 -11.71 -10.39 -10.07
N ASP A 71 -11.14 -9.44 -10.83
CA ASP A 71 -9.98 -9.64 -11.69
C ASP A 71 -8.77 -10.21 -10.93
N LEU A 72 -8.41 -9.64 -9.77
CA LEU A 72 -7.27 -10.14 -8.98
C LEU A 72 -7.46 -11.60 -8.54
N ILE A 73 -8.67 -11.99 -8.08
CA ILE A 73 -8.93 -13.36 -7.66
C ILE A 73 -8.82 -14.29 -8.86
N ARG A 74 -9.40 -13.90 -9.99
CA ARG A 74 -9.37 -14.67 -11.24
C ARG A 74 -7.95 -14.93 -11.70
N GLU A 75 -7.11 -13.89 -11.76
CA GLU A 75 -5.74 -14.03 -12.24
C GLU A 75 -4.84 -14.79 -11.24
N CYS A 76 -5.06 -14.65 -9.92
CA CYS A 76 -4.39 -15.49 -8.93
C CYS A 76 -4.74 -16.99 -9.12
N LEU A 77 -6.02 -17.30 -9.32
CA LEU A 77 -6.46 -18.68 -9.58
C LEU A 77 -5.83 -19.26 -10.86
N ARG A 78 -5.74 -18.44 -11.92
CA ARG A 78 -5.10 -18.84 -13.19
C ARG A 78 -3.60 -19.09 -13.02
N LEU A 79 -2.88 -18.17 -12.40
CA LEU A 79 -1.45 -18.31 -12.16
C LEU A 79 -1.14 -19.57 -11.35
N MET A 80 -1.95 -19.82 -10.34
CA MET A 80 -1.81 -20.99 -9.46
C MET A 80 -2.38 -22.29 -10.04
N LYS A 81 -3.00 -22.26 -11.25
CA LYS A 81 -3.59 -23.42 -11.95
C LYS A 81 -4.61 -24.16 -11.08
N LEU A 82 -5.50 -23.41 -10.45
CA LEU A 82 -6.57 -23.97 -9.59
C LEU A 82 -7.90 -24.13 -10.33
N ASP A 83 -7.89 -24.17 -11.65
CA ASP A 83 -9.06 -24.18 -12.54
C ASP A 83 -9.91 -25.46 -12.45
N GLN A 84 -9.33 -26.57 -11.96
CA GLN A 84 -10.04 -27.85 -11.78
C GLN A 84 -10.33 -28.17 -10.31
N ILE A 85 -10.07 -27.25 -9.40
CA ILE A 85 -10.15 -27.54 -7.97
C ILE A 85 -11.29 -26.72 -7.33
N PRO A 86 -12.33 -27.40 -6.79
CA PRO A 86 -13.41 -26.73 -6.09
C PRO A 86 -12.89 -26.15 -4.76
N VAL A 87 -12.98 -24.85 -4.62
CA VAL A 87 -12.47 -24.13 -3.43
C VAL A 87 -13.47 -23.10 -2.92
N ASP A 88 -13.48 -22.93 -1.61
CA ASP A 88 -14.09 -21.80 -0.95
C ASP A 88 -13.00 -20.77 -0.60
N ILE A 89 -13.18 -19.53 -1.02
CA ILE A 89 -12.28 -18.41 -0.71
C ILE A 89 -13.07 -17.34 0.04
N TYR A 90 -12.57 -16.95 1.21
CA TYR A 90 -13.13 -15.94 2.08
C TYR A 90 -12.14 -14.80 2.23
N ILE A 91 -12.57 -13.57 1.99
CA ILE A 91 -11.72 -12.38 2.11
C ILE A 91 -12.32 -11.44 3.15
N MET A 92 -11.49 -11.00 4.10
CA MET A 92 -11.82 -10.02 5.13
C MET A 92 -10.74 -8.96 5.18
N ALA A 93 -11.08 -7.78 5.68
CA ALA A 93 -10.16 -6.65 5.80
C ALA A 93 -10.43 -5.87 7.07
N ASP A 94 -9.36 -5.38 7.74
CA ASP A 94 -9.50 -4.49 8.91
C ASP A 94 -9.94 -3.09 8.52
N LEU A 95 -9.65 -2.67 7.31
CA LEU A 95 -10.05 -1.36 6.75
C LEU A 95 -10.75 -1.56 5.41
N ASN A 96 -11.68 -0.67 5.11
CA ASN A 96 -12.46 -0.72 3.87
C ASN A 96 -11.54 -0.65 2.63
N SER A 97 -12.01 -1.24 1.54
CA SER A 97 -11.39 -1.12 0.21
C SER A 97 -11.26 0.38 -0.17
N GLU A 98 -10.33 0.67 -1.08
CA GLU A 98 -10.05 2.02 -1.56
C GLU A 98 -9.45 2.98 -0.49
N SER A 99 -8.93 2.44 0.60
CA SER A 99 -8.28 3.22 1.67
C SER A 99 -7.05 4.02 1.21
N GLY A 100 -6.39 3.61 0.13
CA GLY A 100 -5.10 4.17 -0.30
C GLY A 100 -3.90 3.59 0.46
N LEU A 101 -4.12 2.48 1.18
CA LEU A 101 -3.12 1.84 2.04
C LEU A 101 -2.58 0.51 1.48
N GLY A 102 -2.62 0.33 0.16
CA GLY A 102 -2.11 -0.88 -0.50
C GLY A 102 -3.04 -2.08 -0.44
N GLY A 103 -4.35 -1.87 -0.37
CA GLY A 103 -5.33 -2.94 -0.21
C GLY A 103 -5.32 -3.97 -1.36
N SER A 104 -5.14 -3.54 -2.64
CA SER A 104 -5.04 -4.47 -3.77
C SER A 104 -3.78 -5.32 -3.67
N GLY A 105 -2.62 -4.72 -3.46
CA GLY A 105 -1.36 -5.44 -3.30
C GLY A 105 -1.39 -6.42 -2.13
N ALA A 106 -1.92 -6.00 -0.98
CA ALA A 106 -2.10 -6.89 0.17
C ALA A 106 -3.06 -8.05 -0.13
N LEU A 107 -4.12 -7.81 -0.90
CA LEU A 107 -5.06 -8.86 -1.33
C LEU A 107 -4.39 -9.86 -2.26
N THR A 108 -3.71 -9.38 -3.31
CA THR A 108 -3.01 -10.24 -4.28
C THR A 108 -1.97 -11.12 -3.59
N VAL A 109 -1.13 -10.52 -2.73
CA VAL A 109 -0.13 -11.25 -1.93
C VAL A 109 -0.78 -12.28 -1.01
N SER A 110 -1.90 -11.93 -0.34
CA SER A 110 -2.58 -12.84 0.59
C SER A 110 -3.24 -14.01 -0.14
N LEU A 111 -3.83 -13.77 -1.32
CA LEU A 111 -4.39 -14.81 -2.19
C LEU A 111 -3.32 -15.79 -2.63
N LEU A 112 -2.23 -15.30 -3.20
CA LEU A 112 -1.11 -16.12 -3.66
C LEU A 112 -0.51 -16.92 -2.51
N HIS A 113 -0.28 -16.31 -1.36
CA HIS A 113 0.24 -17.00 -0.19
C HIS A 113 -0.68 -18.14 0.27
N ALA A 114 -1.99 -17.89 0.36
CA ALA A 114 -2.96 -18.93 0.71
C ALA A 114 -3.00 -20.07 -0.33
N MET A 115 -2.90 -19.74 -1.62
CA MET A 115 -2.95 -20.72 -2.72
C MET A 115 -1.67 -21.56 -2.79
N HIS A 116 -0.48 -20.97 -2.59
CA HIS A 116 0.76 -21.75 -2.46
C HIS A 116 0.69 -22.71 -1.28
N ARG A 117 0.27 -22.23 -0.11
CA ARG A 117 0.12 -23.09 1.07
C ARG A 117 -0.92 -24.20 0.85
N TYR A 118 -1.98 -23.92 0.14
CA TYR A 118 -2.98 -24.91 -0.24
C TYR A 118 -2.40 -26.03 -1.12
N LYS A 119 -1.45 -25.70 -1.99
CA LYS A 119 -0.71 -26.66 -2.81
C LYS A 119 0.42 -27.38 -2.05
N GLY A 120 0.65 -27.02 -0.78
CA GLY A 120 1.75 -27.58 0.02
C GLY A 120 3.10 -26.90 -0.26
N GLU A 121 3.10 -25.74 -0.89
CA GLU A 121 4.28 -24.95 -1.22
C GLU A 121 4.59 -23.91 -0.13
N GLU A 122 5.86 -23.55 0.06
CA GLU A 122 6.33 -22.52 0.99
C GLU A 122 6.96 -21.38 0.18
N PRO A 123 6.18 -20.40 -0.28
CA PRO A 123 6.72 -19.32 -1.09
C PRO A 123 7.59 -18.40 -0.26
N THR A 124 8.68 -17.90 -0.86
CA THR A 124 9.48 -16.83 -0.27
C THR A 124 8.74 -15.49 -0.38
N GLN A 125 9.10 -14.51 0.45
CA GLN A 125 8.56 -13.14 0.33
C GLN A 125 8.85 -12.54 -1.04
N GLN A 126 10.04 -12.82 -1.59
CA GLN A 126 10.44 -12.36 -2.91
C GLN A 126 9.56 -12.96 -4.01
N GLN A 127 9.27 -14.26 -3.94
CA GLN A 127 8.37 -14.92 -4.89
C GLN A 127 6.95 -14.33 -4.82
N LEU A 128 6.40 -14.13 -3.62
CA LEU A 128 5.08 -13.50 -3.45
C LEU A 128 5.03 -12.09 -4.03
N LEU A 129 6.10 -11.30 -3.82
CA LEU A 129 6.26 -9.97 -4.38
C LEU A 129 6.24 -10.01 -5.91
N GLU A 130 7.06 -10.87 -6.52
CA GLU A 130 7.21 -10.98 -7.97
C GLU A 130 5.91 -11.43 -8.65
N GLU A 131 5.27 -12.47 -8.12
CA GLU A 131 4.01 -13.00 -8.64
C GLU A 131 2.85 -11.99 -8.50
N ALA A 132 2.75 -11.30 -7.35
CA ALA A 132 1.72 -10.28 -7.14
C ALA A 132 1.94 -9.06 -8.03
N SER A 133 3.19 -8.60 -8.18
CA SER A 133 3.54 -7.52 -9.09
C SER A 133 3.24 -7.88 -10.55
N TYR A 134 3.57 -9.09 -10.97
CA TYR A 134 3.26 -9.60 -12.30
C TYR A 134 1.74 -9.57 -12.57
N ILE A 135 0.92 -10.04 -11.63
CA ILE A 135 -0.54 -10.01 -11.81
C ILE A 135 -1.06 -8.57 -11.93
N GLU A 136 -0.68 -7.69 -11.00
CA GLU A 136 -1.24 -6.34 -10.97
C GLU A 136 -0.74 -5.46 -12.10
N VAL A 137 0.54 -5.50 -12.41
CA VAL A 137 1.17 -4.56 -13.34
C VAL A 137 1.23 -5.11 -14.77
N ASP A 138 1.55 -6.39 -14.95
CA ASP A 138 1.79 -6.94 -16.29
C ASP A 138 0.54 -7.64 -16.86
N VAL A 139 -0.21 -8.40 -16.04
CA VAL A 139 -1.39 -9.13 -16.53
C VAL A 139 -2.63 -8.23 -16.60
N LEU A 140 -2.90 -7.49 -15.54
CA LEU A 140 -4.09 -6.63 -15.44
C LEU A 140 -3.86 -5.22 -16.02
N ASP A 141 -2.62 -4.89 -16.40
CA ASP A 141 -2.23 -3.56 -16.89
C ASP A 141 -2.81 -2.46 -15.96
N SER A 142 -2.68 -2.70 -14.67
CA SER A 142 -3.17 -1.78 -13.65
C SER A 142 -2.42 -0.45 -13.77
N ALA A 143 -3.13 0.64 -13.60
CA ALA A 143 -2.49 1.96 -13.51
C ALA A 143 -1.59 2.11 -12.28
N SER A 144 -1.68 1.18 -11.31
CA SER A 144 -0.83 1.12 -10.12
C SER A 144 0.59 0.64 -10.45
N GLY A 145 1.55 0.97 -9.59
CA GLY A 145 2.93 0.51 -9.72
C GLY A 145 3.22 -0.71 -8.84
N TYR A 146 4.51 -0.99 -8.69
CA TYR A 146 5.03 -2.17 -7.99
C TYR A 146 5.06 -2.04 -6.46
N HIS A 147 4.80 -0.85 -5.91
CA HIS A 147 5.00 -0.54 -4.49
C HIS A 147 4.13 -1.39 -3.55
N ASP A 148 2.82 -1.46 -3.81
CA ASP A 148 1.87 -2.06 -2.88
C ASP A 148 2.12 -3.56 -2.67
N PRO A 149 2.21 -4.41 -3.72
CA PRO A 149 2.54 -5.81 -3.55
C PRO A 149 3.92 -6.00 -2.91
N SER A 150 4.90 -5.14 -3.25
CA SER A 150 6.26 -5.27 -2.74
C SER A 150 6.36 -5.11 -1.23
N ILE A 151 5.89 -3.97 -0.71
CA ILE A 151 6.00 -3.71 0.74
C ILE A 151 5.10 -4.63 1.56
N CYS A 152 3.90 -4.98 1.04
CA CYS A 152 2.98 -5.89 1.73
C CYS A 152 3.53 -7.32 1.81
N ALA A 153 4.27 -7.79 0.80
CA ALA A 153 4.93 -9.08 0.84
C ALA A 153 6.15 -9.08 1.77
N LEU A 154 7.00 -8.05 1.67
CA LEU A 154 8.26 -7.97 2.43
C LEU A 154 8.06 -7.62 3.91
N GLY A 155 7.15 -6.68 4.22
CA GLY A 155 6.93 -6.19 5.58
C GLY A 155 8.04 -5.29 6.13
N GLY A 156 7.80 -4.67 7.28
CA GLY A 156 8.75 -3.82 7.99
C GLY A 156 8.84 -2.38 7.47
N LEU A 157 9.85 -1.66 7.94
CA LEU A 157 10.20 -0.31 7.47
C LEU A 157 11.29 -0.43 6.41
N LYS A 158 10.95 -0.17 5.14
CA LYS A 158 11.85 -0.47 4.03
C LYS A 158 12.02 0.69 3.07
N LEU A 159 13.22 0.75 2.50
CA LEU A 159 13.44 1.36 1.21
C LEU A 159 13.38 0.26 0.14
N ILE A 160 12.57 0.49 -0.91
CA ILE A 160 12.40 -0.45 -2.01
C ILE A 160 12.76 0.25 -3.31
N GLU A 161 13.65 -0.36 -4.08
CA GLU A 161 14.12 0.12 -5.38
C GLU A 161 13.50 -0.73 -6.49
N TYR A 162 13.08 -0.06 -7.56
CA TYR A 162 12.42 -0.64 -8.73
C TYR A 162 13.24 -0.27 -9.97
N ASN A 163 13.76 -1.24 -10.69
CA ASN A 163 14.53 -1.02 -11.91
C ASN A 163 14.44 -2.23 -12.85
N ASP A 164 15.08 -2.18 -13.98
CA ASP A 164 15.17 -3.27 -14.97
C ASP A 164 15.85 -4.55 -14.44
N GLY A 165 16.62 -4.43 -13.37
CA GLY A 165 17.21 -5.57 -12.65
C GLY A 165 16.26 -6.22 -11.63
N GLY A 166 15.01 -5.74 -11.55
CA GLY A 166 13.96 -6.23 -10.66
C GLY A 166 13.68 -5.33 -9.46
N ILE A 167 12.95 -5.87 -8.49
CA ILE A 167 12.51 -5.17 -7.29
C ILE A 167 13.33 -5.63 -6.10
N ARG A 168 13.93 -4.70 -5.37
CA ARG A 168 14.79 -4.98 -4.22
C ARG A 168 14.41 -4.13 -3.02
N GLY A 169 13.99 -4.79 -1.93
CA GLY A 169 13.70 -4.13 -0.66
C GLY A 169 14.81 -4.35 0.35
N ARG A 170 15.22 -3.29 1.05
CA ARG A 170 16.13 -3.37 2.20
C ARG A 170 15.52 -2.73 3.42
N GLU A 171 15.77 -3.31 4.59
CA GLU A 171 15.35 -2.73 5.87
C GLU A 171 16.07 -1.40 6.10
N ILE A 172 15.34 -0.40 6.59
CA ILE A 172 15.95 0.81 7.15
C ILE A 172 16.21 0.51 8.63
N GLU A 173 17.45 0.13 8.92
CA GLU A 173 17.87 -0.27 10.26
C GLU A 173 18.06 0.95 11.17
N ILE A 174 17.06 1.21 12.00
CA ILE A 174 17.12 2.24 13.05
C ILE A 174 16.85 1.59 14.42
N PRO A 175 17.42 2.13 15.51
CA PRO A 175 17.19 1.60 16.86
C PRO A 175 15.69 1.50 17.20
N ASP A 176 15.30 0.48 17.96
CA ASP A 176 13.88 0.26 18.31
C ASP A 176 13.27 1.46 19.04
N ILE A 177 14.03 2.09 19.96
CA ILE A 177 13.57 3.31 20.62
C ILE A 177 13.28 4.45 19.62
N GLN A 178 14.06 4.56 18.56
CA GLN A 178 13.81 5.53 17.50
C GLN A 178 12.58 5.18 16.67
N LYS A 179 12.34 3.89 16.40
CA LYS A 179 11.10 3.41 15.74
C LYS A 179 9.87 3.75 16.59
N GLU A 180 9.94 3.53 17.89
CA GLU A 180 8.87 3.88 18.83
C GLU A 180 8.58 5.38 18.84
N VAL A 181 9.62 6.20 18.94
CA VAL A 181 9.48 7.67 18.89
C VAL A 181 8.94 8.13 17.53
N PHE A 182 9.40 7.54 16.42
CA PHE A 182 8.88 7.86 15.09
C PHE A 182 7.40 7.52 14.98
N GLN A 183 7.01 6.30 15.41
CA GLN A 183 5.62 5.86 15.43
C GLN A 183 4.74 6.73 16.33
N SER A 184 5.21 7.11 17.53
CA SER A 184 4.45 7.94 18.47
C SER A 184 4.12 9.33 17.93
N ARG A 185 4.89 9.84 16.96
CA ARG A 185 4.67 11.13 16.29
C ARG A 185 3.69 11.07 15.12
N LEU A 186 3.18 9.89 14.80
CA LEU A 186 2.21 9.72 13.72
C LEU A 186 0.78 9.68 14.27
N LEU A 187 -0.09 10.48 13.66
CA LEU A 187 -1.52 10.39 13.85
C LEU A 187 -2.14 10.03 12.50
N PHE A 188 -3.21 9.25 12.52
CA PHE A 188 -3.83 8.74 11.33
C PHE A 188 -5.35 8.93 11.41
N PHE A 189 -5.89 9.69 10.46
CA PHE A 189 -7.30 10.06 10.46
C PHE A 189 -8.01 9.57 9.21
N TYR A 190 -9.19 9.02 9.39
CA TYR A 190 -10.10 8.66 8.30
C TYR A 190 -10.95 9.85 7.90
N SER A 191 -10.87 10.27 6.65
CA SER A 191 -11.58 11.44 6.11
C SER A 191 -13.01 11.12 5.63
N GLY A 192 -13.34 9.83 5.49
CA GLY A 192 -14.60 9.40 4.91
C GLY A 192 -14.75 9.62 3.41
N LYS A 193 -13.74 10.21 2.75
CA LYS A 193 -13.75 10.45 1.30
C LYS A 193 -13.16 9.27 0.54
N HIS A 194 -13.85 8.81 -0.50
CA HIS A 194 -13.43 7.72 -1.35
C HIS A 194 -13.29 8.19 -2.80
N PHE A 195 -12.10 8.05 -3.35
CA PHE A 195 -11.80 8.33 -4.74
C PHE A 195 -11.10 7.13 -5.37
N LYS A 196 -11.39 6.83 -6.62
CA LYS A 196 -10.65 5.82 -7.39
C LYS A 196 -9.29 6.39 -7.79
N SER A 197 -8.22 5.61 -7.65
CA SER A 197 -6.86 6.02 -8.05
C SER A 197 -6.66 5.98 -9.56
N LYS A 198 -7.32 5.05 -10.25
CA LYS A 198 -7.11 4.80 -11.68
C LYS A 198 -7.17 6.05 -12.56
N PRO A 199 -8.16 6.96 -12.48
CA PRO A 199 -8.20 8.15 -13.35
C PRO A 199 -7.00 9.07 -13.17
N SER A 200 -6.50 9.25 -11.92
CA SER A 200 -5.33 10.07 -11.63
C SER A 200 -4.04 9.43 -12.14
N LEU A 201 -3.90 8.12 -11.95
CA LEU A 201 -2.73 7.37 -12.38
C LEU A 201 -2.68 7.21 -13.90
N ASP A 202 -3.81 6.99 -14.57
CA ASP A 202 -3.89 6.95 -16.04
C ASP A 202 -3.45 8.30 -16.65
N LEU A 203 -3.90 9.42 -16.05
CA LEU A 203 -3.50 10.75 -16.52
C LEU A 203 -2.01 10.99 -16.32
N LEU A 204 -1.46 10.66 -15.13
CA LEU A 204 -0.03 10.74 -14.86
C LEU A 204 0.77 9.87 -15.83
N ASN A 205 0.35 8.61 -16.04
CA ASN A 205 1.01 7.72 -17.00
C ASN A 205 0.98 8.25 -18.44
N THR A 206 -0.11 8.93 -18.85
CA THR A 206 -0.22 9.51 -20.18
C THR A 206 0.69 10.73 -20.32
N GLN A 207 0.84 11.54 -19.27
CA GLN A 207 1.61 12.78 -19.26
C GLN A 207 2.96 12.65 -18.55
N MET A 208 3.52 11.45 -18.43
CA MET A 208 4.74 11.16 -17.66
C MET A 208 5.91 12.07 -18.04
N ASP A 209 6.13 12.31 -19.34
CA ASP A 209 7.27 13.11 -19.81
C ASP A 209 7.19 14.58 -19.34
N SER A 210 6.00 15.14 -19.15
CA SER A 210 5.84 16.48 -18.58
C SER A 210 6.01 16.52 -17.06
N ALA A 211 5.93 15.37 -16.41
CA ALA A 211 6.02 15.23 -14.96
C ALA A 211 7.44 14.84 -14.47
N LEU A 212 8.40 14.59 -15.38
CA LEU A 212 9.69 13.97 -15.04
C LEU A 212 10.46 14.73 -13.97
N GLU A 213 10.54 16.06 -14.05
CA GLU A 213 11.27 16.86 -13.06
C GLU A 213 10.70 16.66 -11.65
N THR A 214 9.38 16.76 -11.51
CA THR A 214 8.70 16.53 -10.23
C THR A 214 8.86 15.07 -9.76
N MET A 215 8.81 14.10 -10.68
CA MET A 215 9.02 12.69 -10.36
C MET A 215 10.45 12.42 -9.86
N HIS A 216 11.47 13.09 -10.43
CA HIS A 216 12.85 12.99 -9.95
C HIS A 216 13.00 13.59 -8.55
N GLN A 217 12.34 14.72 -8.26
CA GLN A 217 12.30 15.30 -6.92
C GLN A 217 11.62 14.37 -5.92
N ILE A 218 10.48 13.76 -6.27
CA ILE A 218 9.79 12.75 -5.45
C ILE A 218 10.71 11.56 -5.17
N LYS A 219 11.46 11.09 -6.16
CA LYS A 219 12.47 10.04 -5.99
C LYS A 219 13.54 10.44 -4.98
N GLN A 220 14.05 11.67 -5.08
CA GLN A 220 15.08 12.19 -4.16
C GLN A 220 14.55 12.27 -2.71
N VAL A 221 13.31 12.68 -2.52
CA VAL A 221 12.67 12.73 -1.19
C VAL A 221 12.71 11.36 -0.48
N ALA A 222 12.58 10.24 -1.20
CA ALA A 222 12.69 8.92 -0.58
C ALA A 222 14.08 8.66 0.00
N TYR A 223 15.14 8.97 -0.72
CA TYR A 223 16.52 8.83 -0.22
C TYR A 223 16.82 9.80 0.93
N ASP A 224 16.26 11.01 0.87
CA ASP A 224 16.43 12.00 1.95
C ASP A 224 15.68 11.57 3.22
N ILE A 225 14.50 10.96 3.10
CA ILE A 225 13.78 10.38 4.25
C ILE A 225 14.58 9.24 4.88
N GLU A 226 15.13 8.32 4.07
CA GLU A 226 15.97 7.26 4.59
C GLU A 226 17.17 7.83 5.34
N ARG A 227 17.91 8.77 4.73
CA ARG A 227 19.05 9.42 5.38
C ARG A 227 18.66 10.08 6.70
N ALA A 228 17.57 10.84 6.73
CA ALA A 228 17.08 11.49 7.93
C ALA A 228 16.67 10.48 9.03
N LEU A 229 16.08 9.33 8.65
CA LEU A 229 15.80 8.24 9.59
C LEU A 229 17.08 7.65 10.17
N LEU A 230 18.08 7.34 9.35
CA LEU A 230 19.36 6.78 9.79
C LEU A 230 20.15 7.75 10.70
N GLU A 231 20.05 9.05 10.44
CA GLU A 231 20.66 10.11 11.25
C GLU A 231 19.87 10.43 12.54
N GLY A 232 18.67 9.86 12.73
CA GLY A 232 17.80 10.18 13.87
C GLY A 232 17.14 11.56 13.78
N ASN A 233 17.20 12.21 12.63
CA ASN A 233 16.62 13.54 12.40
C ASN A 233 15.11 13.46 12.10
N LEU A 234 14.34 13.08 13.11
CA LEU A 234 12.89 12.85 12.96
C LEU A 234 12.10 14.13 12.60
N ARG A 235 12.64 15.34 12.89
CA ARG A 235 12.01 16.59 12.45
C ARG A 235 12.07 16.71 10.93
N GLU A 236 13.22 16.38 10.36
CA GLU A 236 13.42 16.41 8.91
C GLU A 236 12.57 15.37 8.20
N VAL A 237 12.40 14.17 8.80
CA VAL A 237 11.47 13.15 8.28
C VAL A 237 10.06 13.75 8.13
N GLY A 238 9.54 14.43 9.16
CA GLY A 238 8.22 15.08 9.09
C GLY A 238 8.12 16.11 7.95
N ARG A 239 9.14 16.97 7.80
CA ARG A 239 9.19 17.96 6.72
C ARG A 239 9.18 17.30 5.34
N LEU A 240 9.95 16.24 5.15
CA LEU A 240 10.06 15.51 3.90
C LEU A 240 8.78 14.75 3.55
N ILE A 241 8.06 14.19 4.54
CA ILE A 241 6.73 13.58 4.35
C ILE A 241 5.76 14.61 3.73
N GLN A 242 5.78 15.85 4.22
CA GLN A 242 4.95 16.90 3.64
C GLN A 242 5.46 17.36 2.27
N GLU A 243 6.77 17.43 2.06
CA GLU A 243 7.35 17.76 0.75
C GLU A 243 6.89 16.77 -0.32
N GLN A 244 6.88 15.47 -0.01
CA GLN A 244 6.27 14.44 -0.87
C GLN A 244 4.84 14.80 -1.27
N GLN A 245 4.02 15.29 -0.31
CA GLN A 245 2.64 15.70 -0.59
C GLN A 245 2.57 16.92 -1.49
N LEU A 246 3.42 17.92 -1.26
CA LEU A 246 3.45 19.15 -2.05
C LEU A 246 3.92 18.90 -3.50
N LEU A 247 4.90 18.02 -3.69
CA LEU A 247 5.34 17.59 -5.02
C LEU A 247 4.24 16.81 -5.75
N LYS A 248 3.57 15.89 -5.03
CA LYS A 248 2.48 15.12 -5.61
C LYS A 248 1.34 16.00 -6.14
N GLN A 249 1.07 17.15 -5.52
CA GLN A 249 0.06 18.11 -5.97
C GLN A 249 0.38 18.78 -7.32
N GLN A 250 1.66 18.78 -7.73
CA GLN A 250 2.13 19.38 -8.98
C GLN A 250 2.02 18.40 -10.16
N LEU A 251 1.75 17.12 -9.88
CA LEU A 251 1.66 16.10 -10.92
C LEU A 251 0.33 16.17 -11.67
N PRO A 252 0.31 15.76 -12.94
CA PRO A 252 -0.94 15.55 -13.68
C PRO A 252 -1.81 14.50 -12.96
N GLY A 253 -3.01 14.88 -12.57
CA GLY A 253 -3.95 14.00 -11.88
C GLY A 253 -4.73 14.73 -10.76
N HIS A 254 -5.66 14.01 -10.15
CA HIS A 254 -6.46 14.52 -9.05
C HIS A 254 -5.84 14.13 -7.70
N PHE A 255 -4.70 14.76 -7.36
CA PHE A 255 -3.98 14.53 -6.11
C PHE A 255 -4.22 15.61 -5.06
N TYR A 256 -4.99 16.64 -5.42
CA TYR A 256 -5.29 17.80 -4.59
C TYR A 256 -6.70 18.31 -4.86
N ASP A 257 -7.36 18.84 -3.83
CA ASP A 257 -8.55 19.65 -3.88
C ASP A 257 -8.53 20.66 -2.71
N ASP A 258 -9.50 21.60 -2.67
CA ASP A 258 -9.58 22.62 -1.62
C ASP A 258 -9.77 22.02 -0.22
N TYR A 259 -10.42 20.86 -0.13
CA TYR A 259 -10.57 20.15 1.14
C TYR A 259 -9.22 19.66 1.67
N VAL A 260 -8.42 19.03 0.81
CA VAL A 260 -7.06 18.60 1.16
C VAL A 260 -6.19 19.79 1.55
N GLY A 261 -6.26 20.89 0.78
CA GLY A 261 -5.56 22.13 1.09
C GLY A 261 -5.92 22.68 2.46
N GLY A 262 -7.20 22.74 2.77
CA GLY A 262 -7.70 23.18 4.07
C GLY A 262 -7.25 22.28 5.24
N LEU A 263 -7.19 20.95 5.04
CA LEU A 263 -6.66 20.02 6.04
C LEU A 263 -5.18 20.27 6.30
N ILE A 264 -4.37 20.33 5.26
CA ILE A 264 -2.93 20.58 5.36
C ILE A 264 -2.66 21.92 6.07
N GLU A 265 -3.38 22.97 5.69
CA GLU A 265 -3.23 24.30 6.33
C GLU A 265 -3.57 24.26 7.82
N ARG A 266 -4.68 23.61 8.22
CA ARG A 266 -5.07 23.46 9.63
C ARG A 266 -3.98 22.76 10.44
N ILE A 267 -3.39 21.69 9.88
CA ILE A 267 -2.34 20.90 10.53
C ILE A 267 -1.04 21.71 10.63
N ASN A 268 -0.64 22.40 9.55
CA ASN A 268 0.60 23.18 9.49
C ASN A 268 0.59 24.37 10.48
N LYS A 269 -0.56 25.05 10.65
CA LYS A 269 -0.72 26.12 11.63
C LYS A 269 -0.43 25.67 13.06
N LEU A 270 -0.52 24.37 13.32
CA LEU A 270 -0.22 23.77 14.63
C LEU A 270 1.17 23.12 14.69
N GLY A 271 1.98 23.28 13.65
CA GLY A 271 3.34 22.75 13.57
C GLY A 271 3.40 21.25 13.20
N GLY A 272 2.31 20.67 12.73
CA GLY A 272 2.29 19.33 12.16
C GLY A 272 2.58 19.33 10.66
N TYR A 273 2.90 18.18 10.12
CA TYR A 273 3.10 17.91 8.70
C TYR A 273 2.06 16.89 8.22
N ALA A 274 1.51 17.05 7.03
CA ALA A 274 0.43 16.19 6.54
C ALA A 274 0.73 15.59 5.17
N GLN A 275 0.29 14.33 5.02
CA GLN A 275 0.33 13.60 3.75
C GLN A 275 -0.95 12.77 3.58
N LEU A 276 -1.45 12.66 2.33
CA LEU A 276 -2.49 11.72 1.97
C LEU A 276 -1.84 10.49 1.31
N PRO A 277 -1.89 9.32 1.95
CA PRO A 277 -1.34 8.10 1.39
C PRO A 277 -1.99 7.68 0.07
N GLY A 278 -1.20 7.08 -0.82
CA GLY A 278 -1.66 6.48 -2.06
C GLY A 278 -1.68 7.41 -3.28
N GLY A 279 -2.02 6.84 -4.43
CA GLY A 279 -2.05 7.49 -5.74
C GLY A 279 -3.33 8.25 -6.05
N LYS A 280 -3.95 8.89 -5.07
CA LYS A 280 -5.23 9.62 -5.18
C LYS A 280 -5.38 10.62 -4.03
N ILE A 281 -6.48 11.37 -4.02
CA ILE A 281 -6.97 11.99 -2.78
C ILE A 281 -7.43 10.84 -1.88
N GLY A 282 -6.64 10.52 -0.87
CA GLY A 282 -6.84 9.32 -0.05
C GLY A 282 -7.99 9.45 0.94
N ALA A 283 -8.55 8.30 1.34
CA ALA A 283 -9.51 8.21 2.43
C ALA A 283 -8.90 8.52 3.80
N PHE A 284 -7.56 8.54 3.88
CA PHE A 284 -6.83 8.78 5.12
C PHE A 284 -5.90 9.98 5.02
N VAL A 285 -5.67 10.61 6.15
CA VAL A 285 -4.68 11.68 6.36
C VAL A 285 -3.66 11.17 7.36
N LEU A 286 -2.41 11.09 6.95
CA LEU A 286 -1.27 10.87 7.82
C LEU A 286 -0.78 12.23 8.32
N VAL A 287 -0.65 12.39 9.63
CA VAL A 287 -0.08 13.56 10.26
C VAL A 287 1.15 13.17 11.04
N TYR A 288 2.25 13.86 10.79
CA TYR A 288 3.45 13.77 11.59
C TYR A 288 3.56 15.04 12.45
N CYS A 289 3.69 14.88 13.77
CA CYS A 289 3.84 16.01 14.69
C CYS A 289 4.53 15.60 15.99
N HIS A 290 5.10 16.59 16.69
CA HIS A 290 5.60 16.34 18.04
C HIS A 290 4.45 16.06 19.02
N GLU A 291 4.72 15.29 20.06
CA GLU A 291 3.71 14.84 21.03
C GLU A 291 2.93 16.00 21.68
N ASP A 292 3.61 17.11 21.97
CA ASP A 292 3.00 18.32 22.56
C ASP A 292 1.92 18.97 21.66
N GLN A 293 1.94 18.68 20.35
CA GLN A 293 1.01 19.23 19.37
C GLN A 293 -0.20 18.32 19.12
N GLN A 294 -0.08 17.05 19.47
CA GLN A 294 -1.07 16.03 19.10
C GLN A 294 -2.48 16.36 19.61
N ASN A 295 -2.61 16.79 20.86
CA ASN A 295 -3.94 17.12 21.42
C ASN A 295 -4.59 18.29 20.71
N LYS A 296 -3.81 19.31 20.31
CA LYS A 296 -4.31 20.46 19.54
C LYS A 296 -4.73 20.02 18.15
N ILE A 297 -3.97 19.15 17.50
CA ILE A 297 -4.29 18.61 16.18
C ILE A 297 -5.55 17.73 16.26
N ARG A 298 -5.67 16.83 17.24
CA ARG A 298 -6.89 16.05 17.48
C ARG A 298 -8.12 16.94 17.64
N SER A 299 -8.02 18.03 18.38
CA SER A 299 -9.12 18.98 18.56
C SER A 299 -9.49 19.67 17.26
N GLN A 300 -8.53 20.01 16.40
CA GLN A 300 -8.76 20.63 15.10
C GLN A 300 -9.32 19.66 14.04
N LEU A 301 -9.07 18.37 14.22
CA LEU A 301 -9.55 17.31 13.33
C LEU A 301 -10.64 16.45 13.98
N ALA A 302 -11.38 17.00 14.96
CA ALA A 302 -12.44 16.30 15.67
C ALA A 302 -13.63 15.89 14.77
N ASP A 303 -13.70 16.42 13.56
CA ASP A 303 -14.62 16.04 12.49
C ASP A 303 -14.18 14.74 11.76
N LEU A 304 -12.96 14.25 12.02
CA LEU A 304 -12.41 13.04 11.44
C LEU A 304 -12.28 11.93 12.50
N GLN A 305 -12.35 10.68 12.06
CA GLN A 305 -12.13 9.53 12.93
C GLN A 305 -10.64 9.20 13.03
N GLU A 306 -10.04 9.32 14.21
CA GLU A 306 -8.67 8.83 14.45
C GLU A 306 -8.65 7.30 14.43
N VAL A 307 -7.72 6.73 13.68
CA VAL A 307 -7.48 5.28 13.59
C VAL A 307 -6.12 4.98 14.19
N LYS A 308 -6.08 4.18 15.25
CA LYS A 308 -4.82 3.74 15.84
C LYS A 308 -4.14 2.71 14.94
N ILE A 309 -2.85 2.90 14.72
CA ILE A 309 -1.98 2.04 13.95
C ILE A 309 -0.70 1.77 14.71
N ASN A 310 -0.13 0.57 14.51
CA ASN A 310 1.22 0.24 14.93
C ASN A 310 2.02 -0.27 13.73
N PHE A 311 3.33 -0.08 13.75
CA PHE A 311 4.19 -0.67 12.74
C PHE A 311 4.21 -2.19 12.88
N SER A 312 4.19 -2.88 11.75
CA SER A 312 4.36 -4.33 11.66
C SER A 312 5.74 -4.62 11.08
N SER A 313 6.48 -5.51 11.73
CA SER A 313 7.80 -5.93 11.23
C SER A 313 7.72 -7.03 10.18
N CYS A 314 6.52 -7.59 9.94
CA CYS A 314 6.36 -8.77 9.11
C CYS A 314 5.52 -8.47 7.88
N GLY A 315 5.86 -9.10 6.76
CA GLY A 315 5.05 -9.19 5.57
C GLY A 315 3.93 -10.24 5.69
N SER A 316 3.55 -10.83 4.59
CA SER A 316 2.51 -11.86 4.55
C SER A 316 2.87 -13.09 5.37
N ARG A 317 1.91 -13.62 6.10
CA ARG A 317 2.01 -14.86 6.90
C ARG A 317 0.85 -15.78 6.62
N SER A 318 1.09 -17.08 6.71
CA SER A 318 0.04 -18.10 6.56
C SER A 318 0.10 -19.15 7.66
N SER A 319 -1.02 -19.81 7.89
CA SER A 319 -1.17 -20.95 8.81
C SER A 319 -2.20 -21.94 8.28
N ALA A 320 -2.04 -23.21 8.63
CA ALA A 320 -3.08 -24.22 8.50
C ALA A 320 -3.88 -24.25 9.81
N LEU A 321 -5.23 -24.27 9.71
CA LEU A 321 -6.18 -24.38 10.81
C LEU A 321 -6.85 -25.76 10.76
#